data_d11a1de81f25afc141e78c55f116518c
#
_entry.id   d11a1de81f25afc141e78c55f116518c
#
_cell.length_a   1.000
_cell.length_b   1.000
_cell.length_c   1.000
_cell.angle_alpha   90.00
_cell.angle_beta   90.00
_cell.angle_gamma   90.00
#
_symmetry.space_group_name_H-M   'P 1'
#
loop_
_entity.id
_entity.type
_entity.pdbx_description
1 polymer ?
#
loop_
_entity_poly.entity_id
_entity_poly.type
_entity_poly.pdbx_seq_one_letter_code
_entity_poly.pdbx_strand_id
1 'polypeptide(L)'
;MCIRDRKNIVIEQNPKLMEEVVDLIDQPNVLVCQFDKKFLKIPKEILIITMQYHQKYFPTFDNKGDITNEFLVVSNKKDLKGLIKVGNERVVEARLTDAKFFWQKDKSQNLVKQVSNLKSMNYFKGLGSYFDKVQRMRKLGGMLSDELLISKEKVELSASISKVDLLSELVGEFPELQGIMGGYFSEAQGFDKDVALSISEQYLPSGTGSRVPKNLLV
;
A
#
# COMPACT_ATOMS: atom_id res chain seq x y z
N MET A 1 -5.57 -6.60 -32.89
CA MET A 1 -4.74 -7.41 -32.00
C MET A 1 -4.35 -6.54 -30.82
N CYS A 2 -4.87 -6.85 -29.63
CA CYS A 2 -4.70 -6.05 -28.43
C CYS A 2 -3.26 -6.15 -27.88
N ILE A 3 -2.73 -5.11 -27.22
CA ILE A 3 -1.41 -5.15 -26.57
C ILE A 3 -1.33 -6.31 -25.57
N ARG A 4 -2.44 -6.59 -24.88
CA ARG A 4 -2.62 -7.73 -23.99
C ARG A 4 -2.26 -9.07 -24.64
N ASP A 5 -2.74 -9.30 -25.86
CA ASP A 5 -2.57 -10.59 -26.55
C ASP A 5 -1.14 -10.81 -27.06
N ARG A 6 -0.39 -9.71 -27.31
CA ARG A 6 0.99 -9.79 -27.82
C ARG A 6 2.03 -10.06 -26.73
N LYS A 7 1.75 -9.70 -25.46
CA LYS A 7 2.75 -9.72 -24.40
C LYS A 7 2.41 -10.63 -23.21
N ASN A 8 1.28 -11.35 -23.25
CA ASN A 8 0.79 -12.15 -22.10
C ASN A 8 0.72 -11.35 -20.79
N ILE A 9 0.40 -10.06 -20.87
CA ILE A 9 0.25 -9.19 -19.70
C ILE A 9 -1.22 -9.00 -19.36
N VAL A 10 -1.52 -8.98 -18.07
CA VAL A 10 -2.84 -8.68 -17.51
C VAL A 10 -2.82 -7.28 -16.92
N ILE A 11 -3.88 -6.52 -17.16
CA ILE A 11 -4.09 -5.21 -16.54
C ILE A 11 -5.20 -5.40 -15.51
N GLU A 12 -4.96 -4.96 -14.29
CA GLU A 12 -6.00 -4.93 -13.28
C GLU A 12 -7.11 -3.96 -13.69
N GLN A 13 -8.35 -4.42 -13.61
CA GLN A 13 -9.50 -3.55 -13.89
C GLN A 13 -9.68 -2.58 -12.73
N ASN A 14 -9.35 -1.32 -12.96
CA ASN A 14 -9.60 -0.21 -12.06
C ASN A 14 -10.54 0.79 -12.78
N PRO A 15 -11.87 0.64 -12.64
CA PRO A 15 -12.84 1.48 -13.35
C PRO A 15 -12.65 2.97 -13.04
N LYS A 16 -12.37 3.32 -11.78
CA LYS A 16 -12.14 4.70 -11.36
C LYS A 16 -10.94 5.33 -12.07
N LEU A 17 -9.80 4.62 -12.09
CA LEU A 17 -8.62 5.08 -12.81
C LEU A 17 -8.89 5.22 -14.32
N MET A 18 -9.67 4.28 -14.88
CA MET A 18 -10.04 4.33 -16.29
C MET A 18 -10.88 5.58 -16.60
N GLU A 19 -11.90 5.89 -15.78
CA GLU A 19 -12.72 7.09 -15.91
C GLU A 19 -11.88 8.35 -15.81
N GLU A 20 -11.01 8.46 -14.80
CA GLU A 20 -10.11 9.60 -14.65
C GLU A 20 -9.20 9.80 -15.89
N VAL A 21 -8.69 8.72 -16.47
CA VAL A 21 -7.83 8.80 -17.67
C VAL A 21 -8.63 9.16 -18.91
N VAL A 22 -9.86 8.66 -19.05
CA VAL A 22 -10.76 9.03 -20.17
C VAL A 22 -11.08 10.52 -20.15
N ASP A 23 -11.31 11.08 -18.97
CA ASP A 23 -11.62 12.52 -18.82
C ASP A 23 -10.39 13.42 -19.11
N LEU A 24 -9.18 12.89 -19.02
CA LEU A 24 -7.93 13.63 -19.24
C LEU A 24 -7.40 13.55 -20.68
N ILE A 25 -7.89 12.60 -21.49
CA ILE A 25 -7.26 12.21 -22.76
C ILE A 25 -8.24 12.30 -23.93
N ASP A 26 -8.00 13.25 -24.85
CA ASP A 26 -8.80 13.42 -26.07
C ASP A 26 -8.44 12.40 -27.16
N GLN A 27 -7.15 12.11 -27.34
CA GLN A 27 -6.64 11.20 -28.36
C GLN A 27 -5.75 10.11 -27.74
N PRO A 28 -6.32 8.99 -27.31
CA PRO A 28 -5.57 7.99 -26.53
C PRO A 28 -4.53 7.27 -27.39
N ASN A 29 -3.29 7.33 -26.95
CA ASN A 29 -2.17 6.55 -27.47
C ASN A 29 -1.54 5.79 -26.29
N VAL A 30 -1.61 4.47 -26.33
CA VAL A 30 -1.08 3.61 -25.26
C VAL A 30 0.39 3.32 -25.49
N LEU A 31 1.20 3.66 -24.50
CA LEU A 31 2.64 3.41 -24.48
C LEU A 31 2.95 2.33 -23.46
N VAL A 32 3.81 1.39 -23.82
CA VAL A 32 4.36 0.39 -22.89
C VAL A 32 5.70 0.89 -22.39
N CYS A 33 5.74 1.22 -21.11
CA CYS A 33 6.91 1.72 -20.40
C CYS A 33 7.46 0.64 -19.46
N GLN A 34 8.70 0.82 -19.00
CA GLN A 34 9.37 -0.12 -18.09
C GLN A 34 10.11 0.62 -16.99
N PHE A 35 10.27 -0.06 -15.84
CA PHE A 35 11.17 0.36 -14.78
C PHE A 35 12.16 -0.76 -14.46
N ASP A 36 13.22 -0.44 -13.74
CA ASP A 36 14.26 -1.40 -13.37
C ASP A 36 13.69 -2.50 -12.46
N LYS A 37 13.94 -3.76 -12.80
CA LYS A 37 13.51 -4.96 -12.05
C LYS A 37 13.96 -4.96 -10.58
N LYS A 38 14.98 -4.16 -10.22
CA LYS A 38 15.41 -4.01 -8.81
C LYS A 38 14.30 -3.52 -7.88
N PHE A 39 13.27 -2.84 -8.42
CA PHE A 39 12.14 -2.35 -7.66
C PHE A 39 11.07 -3.41 -7.40
N LEU A 40 11.06 -4.54 -8.10
CA LEU A 40 10.16 -5.66 -7.80
C LEU A 40 10.43 -6.33 -6.44
N LYS A 41 11.52 -5.94 -5.75
CA LYS A 41 11.87 -6.42 -4.40
C LYS A 41 11.17 -5.67 -3.26
N ILE A 42 10.48 -4.58 -3.54
CA ILE A 42 9.66 -3.87 -2.56
C ILE A 42 8.20 -4.35 -2.64
N PRO A 43 7.38 -4.13 -1.60
CA PRO A 43 5.97 -4.52 -1.62
C PRO A 43 5.25 -4.01 -2.87
N LYS A 44 4.46 -4.87 -3.50
CA LYS A 44 3.77 -4.55 -4.75
C LYS A 44 2.78 -3.39 -4.61
N GLU A 45 2.19 -3.23 -3.43
CA GLU A 45 1.26 -2.15 -3.13
C GLU A 45 1.92 -0.77 -3.27
N ILE A 46 3.21 -0.66 -2.93
CA ILE A 46 3.98 0.58 -3.14
C ILE A 46 4.10 0.88 -4.64
N LEU A 47 4.40 -0.15 -5.45
CA LEU A 47 4.50 0.00 -6.91
C LEU A 47 3.16 0.43 -7.51
N ILE A 48 2.07 -0.24 -7.10
CA ILE A 48 0.72 0.04 -7.58
C ILE A 48 0.30 1.47 -7.25
N ILE A 49 0.44 1.89 -5.99
CA ILE A 49 0.05 3.24 -5.54
C ILE A 49 0.87 4.30 -6.26
N THR A 50 2.19 4.12 -6.36
CA THR A 50 3.06 5.06 -7.08
C THR A 50 2.61 5.27 -8.51
N MET A 51 2.23 4.20 -9.22
CA MET A 51 1.80 4.28 -10.61
C MET A 51 0.36 4.80 -10.76
N GLN A 52 -0.59 4.26 -10.00
CA GLN A 52 -2.02 4.57 -10.18
C GLN A 52 -2.42 5.93 -9.62
N TYR A 53 -2.05 6.21 -8.36
CA TYR A 53 -2.50 7.43 -7.67
C TYR A 53 -1.75 8.67 -8.13
N HIS A 54 -0.43 8.57 -8.20
CA HIS A 54 0.41 9.74 -8.46
C HIS A 54 0.61 10.04 -9.95
N GLN A 55 0.57 8.99 -10.81
CA GLN A 55 0.91 9.16 -12.22
C GLN A 55 -0.21 8.78 -13.19
N LYS A 56 -1.31 8.19 -12.70
CA LYS A 56 -2.43 7.70 -13.53
C LYS A 56 -1.98 6.66 -14.57
N TYR A 57 -0.98 5.84 -14.21
CA TYR A 57 -0.50 4.75 -15.04
C TYR A 57 -1.12 3.43 -14.62
N PHE A 58 -1.12 2.47 -15.53
CA PHE A 58 -1.68 1.13 -15.31
C PHE A 58 -0.56 0.13 -15.10
N PRO A 59 -0.37 -0.40 -13.86
CA PRO A 59 0.54 -1.49 -13.62
C PRO A 59 0.12 -2.73 -14.39
N THR A 60 1.08 -3.56 -14.77
CA THR A 60 0.83 -4.82 -15.44
C THR A 60 1.23 -6.00 -14.60
N PHE A 61 0.51 -7.11 -14.81
CA PHE A 61 0.69 -8.35 -14.07
C PHE A 61 0.93 -9.50 -15.03
N ASP A 62 1.59 -10.52 -14.57
CA ASP A 62 1.72 -11.77 -15.31
C ASP A 62 0.47 -12.67 -15.13
N ASN A 63 0.47 -13.83 -15.78
CA ASN A 63 -0.65 -14.78 -15.70
C ASN A 63 -0.82 -15.42 -14.30
N LYS A 64 0.15 -15.25 -13.39
CA LYS A 64 0.08 -15.70 -12.00
C LYS A 64 -0.45 -14.63 -11.06
N GLY A 65 -0.62 -13.39 -11.54
CA GLY A 65 -1.05 -12.23 -10.77
C GLY A 65 0.12 -11.51 -10.08
N ASP A 66 1.36 -11.82 -10.44
CA ASP A 66 2.53 -11.10 -9.94
C ASP A 66 2.75 -9.84 -10.77
N ILE A 67 3.08 -8.73 -10.09
CA ILE A 67 3.36 -7.46 -10.76
C ILE A 67 4.62 -7.57 -11.62
N THR A 68 4.55 -7.06 -12.84
CA THR A 68 5.69 -7.03 -13.75
C THR A 68 6.42 -5.68 -13.67
N ASN A 69 7.56 -5.56 -14.32
CA ASN A 69 8.27 -4.28 -14.42
C ASN A 69 7.83 -3.45 -15.64
N GLU A 70 6.72 -3.80 -16.26
CA GLU A 70 6.08 -3.01 -17.31
C GLU A 70 4.87 -2.26 -16.76
N PHE A 71 4.54 -1.13 -17.35
CA PHE A 71 3.34 -0.36 -17.05
C PHE A 71 2.84 0.37 -18.29
N LEU A 72 1.56 0.71 -18.31
CA LEU A 72 0.98 1.42 -19.43
C LEU A 72 0.74 2.88 -19.09
N VAL A 73 1.06 3.72 -20.05
CA VAL A 73 0.78 5.16 -20.03
C VAL A 73 -0.16 5.48 -21.19
N VAL A 74 -1.21 6.23 -20.93
CA VAL A 74 -2.07 6.78 -21.99
C VAL A 74 -1.66 8.22 -22.25
N SER A 75 -1.28 8.51 -23.48
CA SER A 75 -0.79 9.83 -23.91
C SER A 75 -1.71 10.44 -24.96
N ASN A 76 -1.87 11.78 -24.97
CA ASN A 76 -2.57 12.51 -26.03
C ASN A 76 -1.84 12.54 -27.37
N LYS A 77 -0.54 12.19 -27.39
CA LYS A 77 0.29 12.28 -28.58
C LYS A 77 0.95 10.94 -28.88
N LYS A 78 1.12 10.64 -30.18
CA LYS A 78 1.95 9.53 -30.62
C LYS A 78 3.42 9.81 -30.29
N ASP A 79 4.08 8.83 -29.71
CA ASP A 79 5.49 8.91 -29.33
C ASP A 79 6.41 8.43 -30.46
N LEU A 80 6.51 9.23 -31.52
CA LEU A 80 7.28 8.85 -32.71
C LEU A 80 8.80 8.75 -32.45
N LYS A 81 9.30 9.44 -31.41
CA LYS A 81 10.73 9.51 -31.08
C LYS A 81 11.08 8.80 -29.77
N GLY A 82 10.13 8.19 -29.11
CA GLY A 82 10.34 7.54 -27.81
C GLY A 82 10.54 8.49 -26.63
N LEU A 83 10.39 9.80 -26.83
CA LEU A 83 10.69 10.80 -25.79
C LEU A 83 9.65 10.81 -24.67
N ILE A 84 8.36 10.57 -25.00
CA ILE A 84 7.29 10.50 -24.02
C ILE A 84 7.50 9.27 -23.14
N LYS A 85 7.80 8.13 -23.75
CA LYS A 85 8.13 6.88 -23.04
C LYS A 85 9.29 7.10 -22.05
N VAL A 86 10.42 7.58 -22.54
CA VAL A 86 11.63 7.82 -21.71
C VAL A 86 11.35 8.81 -20.57
N GLY A 87 10.56 9.86 -20.84
CA GLY A 87 10.17 10.82 -19.80
C GLY A 87 9.36 10.17 -18.67
N ASN A 88 8.36 9.35 -19.01
CA ASN A 88 7.52 8.66 -18.03
C ASN A 88 8.30 7.58 -17.25
N GLU A 89 9.17 6.83 -17.91
CA GLU A 89 10.06 5.85 -17.25
C GLU A 89 10.97 6.52 -16.22
N ARG A 90 11.55 7.70 -16.55
CA ARG A 90 12.38 8.48 -15.62
C ARG A 90 11.58 8.95 -14.40
N VAL A 91 10.36 9.44 -14.60
CA VAL A 91 9.48 9.88 -13.49
C VAL A 91 9.18 8.73 -12.53
N VAL A 92 8.80 7.57 -13.07
CA VAL A 92 8.52 6.38 -12.24
C VAL A 92 9.78 5.92 -11.52
N GLU A 93 10.93 5.89 -12.18
CA GLU A 93 12.20 5.47 -11.57
C GLU A 93 12.60 6.37 -10.38
N ALA A 94 12.44 7.69 -10.51
CA ALA A 94 12.71 8.63 -9.42
C ALA A 94 11.79 8.35 -8.22
N ARG A 95 10.48 8.23 -8.45
CA ARG A 95 9.49 7.95 -7.39
C ARG A 95 9.72 6.59 -6.71
N LEU A 96 10.04 5.55 -7.49
CA LEU A 96 10.33 4.22 -6.94
C LEU A 96 11.66 4.18 -6.17
N THR A 97 12.60 5.05 -6.52
CA THR A 97 13.86 5.19 -5.79
C THR A 97 13.60 5.76 -4.40
N ASP A 98 12.80 6.82 -4.30
CA ASP A 98 12.41 7.43 -3.02
C ASP A 98 11.59 6.43 -2.18
N ALA A 99 10.60 5.79 -2.77
CA ALA A 99 9.77 4.78 -2.09
C ALA A 99 10.60 3.60 -1.55
N LYS A 100 11.58 3.13 -2.33
CA LYS A 100 12.51 2.08 -1.90
C LYS A 100 13.38 2.53 -0.74
N PHE A 101 13.85 3.76 -0.75
CA PHE A 101 14.64 4.33 0.34
C PHE A 101 13.82 4.38 1.63
N PHE A 102 12.60 4.93 1.59
CA PHE A 102 11.70 4.98 2.74
C PHE A 102 11.37 3.57 3.25
N TRP A 103 11.03 2.64 2.35
CA TRP A 103 10.79 1.25 2.72
C TRP A 103 11.96 0.63 3.48
N GLN A 104 13.19 0.81 2.99
CA GLN A 104 14.38 0.24 3.63
C GLN A 104 14.65 0.84 5.00
N LYS A 105 14.44 2.14 5.15
CA LYS A 105 14.60 2.87 6.41
C LYS A 105 13.57 2.46 7.44
N ASP A 106 12.29 2.50 7.05
CA ASP A 106 11.17 2.31 7.97
C ASP A 106 11.04 0.87 8.45
N LYS A 107 11.25 -0.14 7.59
CA LYS A 107 11.17 -1.54 7.99
C LYS A 107 12.18 -1.95 9.06
N SER A 108 13.26 -1.18 9.24
CA SER A 108 14.28 -1.44 10.27
C SER A 108 13.94 -0.85 11.64
N GLN A 109 12.92 0.01 11.71
CA GLN A 109 12.49 0.66 12.96
C GLN A 109 11.68 -0.30 13.82
N ASN A 110 12.07 -0.47 15.08
CA ASN A 110 11.39 -1.38 16.00
C ASN A 110 9.98 -0.86 16.34
N LEU A 111 8.95 -1.56 15.87
CA LEU A 111 7.54 -1.16 16.01
C LEU A 111 7.12 -1.00 17.48
N VAL A 112 7.49 -1.92 18.34
CA VAL A 112 7.10 -1.88 19.77
C VAL A 112 7.68 -0.65 20.46
N LYS A 113 8.94 -0.31 20.19
CA LYS A 113 9.58 0.88 20.75
C LYS A 113 8.95 2.18 20.24
N GLN A 114 8.44 2.16 19.00
CA GLN A 114 7.81 3.34 18.39
C GLN A 114 6.41 3.64 18.95
N VAL A 115 5.75 2.71 19.63
CA VAL A 115 4.40 2.92 20.21
C VAL A 115 4.35 4.19 21.06
N SER A 116 5.37 4.48 21.88
CA SER A 116 5.42 5.67 22.71
C SER A 116 5.43 6.98 21.91
N ASN A 117 5.95 6.97 20.69
CA ASN A 117 6.05 8.16 19.82
C ASN A 117 4.69 8.57 19.25
N LEU A 118 3.68 7.69 19.29
CA LEU A 118 2.29 8.03 18.93
C LEU A 118 1.69 9.11 19.84
N LYS A 119 2.33 9.44 20.97
CA LYS A 119 1.94 10.57 21.85
C LYS A 119 2.09 11.92 21.16
N SER A 120 3.01 12.04 20.20
CA SER A 120 3.22 13.27 19.43
C SER A 120 2.18 13.51 18.35
N MET A 121 1.36 12.50 18.02
CA MET A 121 0.34 12.57 16.96
C MET A 121 -1.05 12.74 17.56
N ASN A 122 -1.67 13.87 17.33
CA ASN A 122 -3.06 14.12 17.75
C ASN A 122 -4.02 13.21 16.95
N TYR A 123 -4.92 12.52 17.65
CA TYR A 123 -5.95 11.71 17.00
C TYR A 123 -7.19 12.55 16.66
N PHE A 124 -7.84 13.09 17.67
CA PHE A 124 -9.03 13.91 17.50
C PHE A 124 -9.19 14.85 18.70
N LYS A 125 -9.79 16.05 18.48
CA LYS A 125 -10.04 17.03 19.55
C LYS A 125 -10.88 16.40 20.67
N GLY A 126 -10.35 16.41 21.88
CA GLY A 126 -11.00 15.83 23.06
C GLY A 126 -10.82 14.32 23.25
N LEU A 127 -10.24 13.60 22.27
CA LEU A 127 -9.96 12.15 22.37
C LEU A 127 -8.48 11.81 22.56
N GLY A 128 -7.61 12.84 22.63
CA GLY A 128 -6.19 12.69 22.87
C GLY A 128 -5.38 12.33 21.62
N SER A 129 -4.26 11.66 21.84
CA SER A 129 -3.31 11.23 20.81
C SER A 129 -3.66 9.87 20.22
N TYR A 130 -2.93 9.48 19.16
CA TYR A 130 -2.98 8.10 18.67
C TYR A 130 -2.50 7.08 19.70
N PHE A 131 -1.59 7.47 20.61
CA PHE A 131 -1.22 6.63 21.74
C PHE A 131 -2.44 6.34 22.64
N ASP A 132 -3.21 7.37 23.00
CA ASP A 132 -4.42 7.18 23.83
C ASP A 132 -5.46 6.31 23.13
N LYS A 133 -5.63 6.48 21.82
CA LYS A 133 -6.48 5.61 21.00
C LYS A 133 -6.03 4.14 21.08
N VAL A 134 -4.75 3.88 20.86
CA VAL A 134 -4.18 2.53 20.90
C VAL A 134 -4.37 1.90 22.29
N GLN A 135 -4.19 2.66 23.40
CA GLN A 135 -4.43 2.15 24.74
C GLN A 135 -5.90 1.75 24.94
N ARG A 136 -6.85 2.53 24.41
CA ARG A 136 -8.29 2.16 24.48
C ARG A 136 -8.57 0.90 23.64
N MET A 137 -8.02 0.78 22.44
CA MET A 137 -8.16 -0.41 21.58
C MET A 137 -7.58 -1.65 22.28
N ARG A 138 -6.38 -1.52 22.87
CA ARG A 138 -5.73 -2.60 23.60
C ARG A 138 -6.58 -3.09 24.78
N LYS A 139 -7.12 -2.15 25.60
CA LYS A 139 -8.00 -2.50 26.72
C LYS A 139 -9.27 -3.20 26.27
N LEU A 140 -9.93 -2.67 25.24
CA LEU A 140 -11.16 -3.24 24.71
C LEU A 140 -10.90 -4.63 24.09
N GLY A 141 -9.87 -4.74 23.26
CA GLY A 141 -9.49 -6.02 22.65
C GLY A 141 -9.14 -7.09 23.69
N GLY A 142 -8.41 -6.71 24.75
CA GLY A 142 -8.11 -7.63 25.85
C GLY A 142 -9.35 -8.10 26.63
N MET A 143 -10.41 -7.31 26.69
CA MET A 143 -11.70 -7.75 27.26
C MET A 143 -12.44 -8.68 26.32
N LEU A 144 -12.43 -8.41 25.01
CA LEU A 144 -13.13 -9.24 24.02
C LEU A 144 -12.39 -10.56 23.75
N SER A 145 -11.09 -10.63 24.00
CA SER A 145 -10.31 -11.85 23.74
C SER A 145 -10.80 -13.07 24.51
N ASP A 146 -11.26 -12.85 25.74
CA ASP A 146 -11.77 -13.91 26.61
C ASP A 146 -13.11 -14.47 26.05
N GLU A 147 -13.99 -13.59 25.58
CA GLU A 147 -15.27 -13.96 24.98
C GLU A 147 -15.11 -14.66 23.61
N LEU A 148 -14.14 -14.26 22.83
CA LEU A 148 -13.89 -14.80 21.48
C LEU A 148 -12.94 -15.99 21.47
N LEU A 149 -12.43 -16.41 22.64
CA LEU A 149 -11.47 -17.51 22.80
C LEU A 149 -10.21 -17.35 21.93
N ILE A 150 -9.70 -16.13 21.83
CA ILE A 150 -8.48 -15.79 21.09
C ILE A 150 -7.37 -15.33 22.05
N SER A 151 -6.11 -15.43 21.59
CA SER A 151 -4.95 -15.05 22.40
C SER A 151 -4.98 -13.57 22.76
N LYS A 152 -5.17 -13.27 24.04
CA LYS A 152 -5.13 -11.90 24.60
C LYS A 152 -3.82 -11.22 24.28
N GLU A 153 -2.70 -11.93 24.38
CA GLU A 153 -1.37 -11.40 24.05
C GLU A 153 -1.28 -10.93 22.60
N LYS A 154 -1.77 -11.74 21.64
CA LYS A 154 -1.80 -11.37 20.21
C LYS A 154 -2.72 -10.16 19.98
N VAL A 155 -3.88 -10.12 20.60
CA VAL A 155 -4.84 -9.00 20.50
C VAL A 155 -4.22 -7.71 21.02
N GLU A 156 -3.65 -7.75 22.23
CA GLU A 156 -3.03 -6.57 22.82
C GLU A 156 -1.82 -6.08 22.04
N LEU A 157 -1.01 -7.00 21.49
CA LEU A 157 0.12 -6.66 20.64
C LEU A 157 -0.35 -6.01 19.34
N SER A 158 -1.29 -6.65 18.63
CA SER A 158 -1.87 -6.12 17.38
C SER A 158 -2.44 -4.72 17.59
N ALA A 159 -3.26 -4.52 18.62
CA ALA A 159 -3.81 -3.21 18.96
C ALA A 159 -2.70 -2.18 19.25
N SER A 160 -1.65 -2.58 19.99
CA SER A 160 -0.56 -1.68 20.39
C SER A 160 0.22 -1.13 19.21
N ILE A 161 0.51 -1.95 18.20
CA ILE A 161 1.34 -1.56 17.07
C ILE A 161 0.54 -1.16 15.82
N SER A 162 -0.79 -1.29 15.85
CA SER A 162 -1.69 -1.10 14.68
C SER A 162 -1.61 0.28 14.02
N LYS A 163 -1.12 1.30 14.71
CA LYS A 163 -1.04 2.68 14.23
C LYS A 163 0.39 3.21 14.13
N VAL A 164 1.38 2.36 14.38
CA VAL A 164 2.79 2.76 14.38
C VAL A 164 3.30 3.11 13.00
N ASP A 165 2.74 2.51 11.96
CA ASP A 165 3.07 2.82 10.57
C ASP A 165 2.78 4.29 10.17
N LEU A 166 1.88 4.97 10.88
CA LEU A 166 1.66 6.42 10.73
C LEU A 166 2.91 7.27 11.03
N LEU A 167 3.86 6.74 11.78
CA LEU A 167 5.12 7.41 12.09
C LEU A 167 6.19 7.20 10.99
N SER A 168 5.91 6.33 10.02
CA SER A 168 6.84 6.03 8.93
C SER A 168 6.85 7.13 7.88
N GLU A 169 8.01 7.37 7.28
CA GLU A 169 8.13 8.30 6.15
C GLU A 169 7.37 7.78 4.93
N LEU A 170 7.34 6.46 4.76
CA LEU A 170 6.62 5.83 3.66
C LEU A 170 5.11 6.10 3.70
N VAL A 171 4.47 5.95 4.87
CA VAL A 171 3.04 6.26 5.03
C VAL A 171 2.80 7.78 5.01
N GLY A 172 3.79 8.57 5.43
CA GLY A 172 3.73 10.02 5.28
C GLY A 172 3.66 10.48 3.83
N GLU A 173 4.41 9.83 2.92
CA GLU A 173 4.39 10.10 1.47
C GLU A 173 3.22 9.41 0.76
N PHE A 174 2.81 8.22 1.22
CA PHE A 174 1.74 7.39 0.64
C PHE A 174 0.69 7.04 1.70
N PRO A 175 -0.20 7.98 2.08
CA PRO A 175 -1.21 7.75 3.14
C PRO A 175 -2.17 6.58 2.86
N GLU A 176 -2.38 6.24 1.60
CA GLU A 176 -3.21 5.13 1.16
C GLU A 176 -2.66 3.76 1.58
N LEU A 177 -1.37 3.70 1.92
CA LEU A 177 -0.69 2.49 2.37
C LEU A 177 -0.77 2.28 3.89
N GLN A 178 -1.47 3.15 4.63
CA GLN A 178 -1.69 3.00 6.06
C GLN A 178 -2.36 1.64 6.38
N GLY A 179 -1.85 0.97 7.39
CA GLY A 179 -2.24 -0.39 7.75
C GLY A 179 -1.48 -1.44 6.95
N ILE A 180 -1.51 -1.35 5.62
CA ILE A 180 -0.81 -2.28 4.73
C ILE A 180 0.70 -2.31 5.06
N MET A 181 1.31 -1.15 5.18
CA MET A 181 2.74 -1.06 5.52
C MET A 181 3.01 -1.53 6.95
N GLY A 182 2.12 -1.25 7.89
CA GLY A 182 2.20 -1.79 9.24
C GLY A 182 2.26 -3.32 9.26
N GLY A 183 1.47 -3.99 8.42
CA GLY A 183 1.55 -5.44 8.21
C GLY A 183 2.92 -5.88 7.69
N TYR A 184 3.40 -5.28 6.60
CA TYR A 184 4.71 -5.59 6.03
C TYR A 184 5.88 -5.33 7.00
N PHE A 185 5.83 -4.24 7.78
CA PHE A 185 6.84 -3.98 8.81
C PHE A 185 6.81 -5.04 9.91
N SER A 186 5.62 -5.51 10.27
CA SER A 186 5.44 -6.57 11.27
C SER A 186 6.02 -7.89 10.78
N GLU A 187 5.75 -8.28 9.53
CA GLU A 187 6.34 -9.48 8.92
C GLU A 187 7.87 -9.38 8.85
N ALA A 188 8.40 -8.24 8.44
CA ALA A 188 9.84 -8.01 8.34
C ALA A 188 10.57 -8.11 9.69
N GLN A 189 9.86 -7.86 10.81
CA GLN A 189 10.37 -7.99 12.17
C GLN A 189 10.08 -9.36 12.81
N GLY A 190 9.48 -10.29 12.08
CA GLY A 190 9.22 -11.65 12.52
C GLY A 190 8.05 -11.80 13.48
N PHE A 191 7.11 -10.85 13.50
CA PHE A 191 5.86 -11.03 14.23
C PHE A 191 5.01 -12.16 13.64
N ASP A 192 4.13 -12.70 14.48
CA ASP A 192 3.18 -13.73 14.07
C ASP A 192 2.36 -13.28 12.86
N LYS A 193 2.09 -14.20 11.93
CA LYS A 193 1.36 -13.91 10.69
C LYS A 193 -0.03 -13.36 10.93
N ASP A 194 -0.73 -13.85 11.97
CA ASP A 194 -2.06 -13.35 12.31
C ASP A 194 -2.01 -11.92 12.81
N VAL A 195 -0.96 -11.56 13.56
CA VAL A 195 -0.71 -10.18 14.01
C VAL A 195 -0.43 -9.28 12.82
N ALA A 196 0.47 -9.67 11.92
CA ALA A 196 0.78 -8.88 10.72
C ALA A 196 -0.45 -8.69 9.83
N LEU A 197 -1.23 -9.78 9.61
CA LEU A 197 -2.46 -9.74 8.83
C LEU A 197 -3.51 -8.82 9.48
N SER A 198 -3.68 -8.89 10.81
CA SER A 198 -4.63 -8.04 11.51
C SER A 198 -4.32 -6.55 11.34
N ILE A 199 -3.05 -6.20 11.31
CA ILE A 199 -2.62 -4.81 11.09
C ILE A 199 -2.87 -4.38 9.63
N SER A 200 -2.56 -5.25 8.66
CA SER A 200 -2.77 -4.91 7.25
C SER A 200 -4.25 -4.80 6.87
N GLU A 201 -5.13 -5.56 7.53
CA GLU A 201 -6.56 -5.62 7.25
C GLU A 201 -7.43 -4.74 8.15
N GLN A 202 -6.85 -4.01 9.10
CA GLN A 202 -7.56 -3.24 10.13
C GLN A 202 -8.57 -2.20 9.61
N TYR A 203 -8.51 -1.85 8.34
CA TYR A 203 -9.43 -0.91 7.69
C TYR A 203 -10.47 -1.58 6.81
N LEU A 204 -10.51 -2.91 6.81
CA LEU A 204 -11.55 -3.66 6.10
C LEU A 204 -12.77 -3.90 7.01
N PRO A 205 -13.97 -3.88 6.45
CA PRO A 205 -14.31 -3.54 5.07
C PRO A 205 -14.23 -2.03 4.82
N SER A 206 -13.66 -1.63 3.69
CA SER A 206 -13.45 -0.20 3.35
C SER A 206 -14.63 0.46 2.62
N GLY A 207 -15.68 -0.29 2.36
CA GLY A 207 -16.90 0.19 1.69
C GLY A 207 -17.78 -0.94 1.18
N THR A 208 -18.88 -0.60 0.51
CA THR A 208 -19.82 -1.56 -0.05
C THR A 208 -19.13 -2.46 -1.07
N GLY A 209 -19.24 -3.78 -0.92
CA GLY A 209 -18.60 -4.78 -1.77
C GLY A 209 -17.15 -5.09 -1.39
N SER A 210 -16.59 -4.42 -0.39
CA SER A 210 -15.28 -4.78 0.17
C SER A 210 -15.34 -6.13 0.87
N ARG A 211 -14.27 -6.92 0.78
CA ARG A 211 -14.15 -8.17 1.53
C ARG A 211 -14.17 -7.91 3.04
N VAL A 212 -14.70 -8.85 3.78
CA VAL A 212 -14.65 -8.86 5.25
C VAL A 212 -13.41 -9.66 5.68
N PRO A 213 -12.63 -9.19 6.67
CA PRO A 213 -11.55 -9.96 7.24
C PRO A 213 -12.04 -11.31 7.76
N LYS A 214 -11.20 -12.35 7.60
CA LYS A 214 -11.47 -13.68 8.17
C LYS A 214 -10.71 -13.93 9.47
N ASN A 215 -9.68 -13.13 9.72
CA ASN A 215 -8.89 -13.21 10.93
C ASN A 215 -9.63 -12.51 12.08
N LEU A 216 -9.83 -13.22 13.19
CA LEU A 216 -10.52 -12.69 14.37
C LEU A 216 -9.75 -11.62 15.13
N LEU A 217 -8.47 -11.40 14.80
CA LEU A 217 -7.66 -10.32 15.40
C LEU A 217 -7.90 -8.93 14.74
N VAL A 218 -8.66 -8.88 13.63
CA VAL A 218 -8.94 -7.63 12.89
C VAL A 218 -10.05 -6.81 13.53
#